data_d0e0791cdc278662a277b075a7d04d82
#
_entry.id   d0e0791cdc278662a277b075a7d04d82
#
_cell.length_a   1.000
_cell.length_b   1.000
_cell.length_c   1.000
_cell.angle_alpha   90.00
_cell.angle_beta   90.00
_cell.angle_gamma   90.00
#
_symmetry.space_group_name_H-M   'P 1'
#
loop_
_entity.id
_entity.type
_entity.pdbx_description
1 polymer ?
#
loop_
_entity_poly.entity_id
_entity_poly.type
_entity_poly.pdbx_seq_one_letter_code
_entity_poly.pdbx_strand_id
1 'polypeptide(L)'
;SLNVRDLNGAVVHPGLVDAHVHTGMDLIRGLVPESSANWTNVETPFLRSRTSEDDYLSTLICCMEMVSNGSTIYSDTGSSYDLDATARATELVGLRGMPGEFVADQSGEIEGWLAPLDECLETLKIQSGKYPFHGGGKVRCAISLGGMETASDQLLIESKLLADQLGLPMIMHQSWDEEEVAKTLTEHGKRP
;
A
#
# COMPACT_ATOMS: atom_id res chain seq x y z
N SER A 1 43.14 2.60 -0.20
CA SER A 1 42.96 2.55 -1.66
C SER A 1 41.51 2.77 -2.00
N LEU A 2 41.20 3.74 -2.86
CA LEU A 2 39.88 3.92 -3.42
C LEU A 2 39.59 2.79 -4.41
N ASN A 3 38.47 2.07 -4.22
CA ASN A 3 37.97 1.13 -5.20
C ASN A 3 37.31 1.93 -6.32
N VAL A 4 37.99 2.08 -7.44
CA VAL A 4 37.46 2.73 -8.64
C VAL A 4 36.92 1.65 -9.57
N ARG A 5 35.67 1.78 -10.02
CA ARG A 5 35.04 0.92 -11.02
C ARG A 5 34.76 1.75 -12.28
N ASP A 6 35.40 1.40 -13.37
CA ASP A 6 35.07 1.99 -14.65
C ASP A 6 33.77 1.39 -15.18
N LEU A 7 32.82 2.24 -15.55
CA LEU A 7 31.49 1.86 -16.03
C LEU A 7 31.40 2.02 -17.57
N ASN A 8 32.53 2.27 -18.26
CA ASN A 8 32.58 2.40 -19.73
C ASN A 8 31.55 3.40 -20.29
N GLY A 9 31.37 4.53 -19.62
CA GLY A 9 30.44 5.58 -20.04
C GLY A 9 28.97 5.33 -19.67
N ALA A 10 28.65 4.28 -18.88
CA ALA A 10 27.30 4.09 -18.39
C ALA A 10 26.89 5.18 -17.40
N VAL A 11 25.61 5.56 -17.43
CA VAL A 11 25.02 6.52 -16.49
C VAL A 11 24.60 5.79 -15.23
N VAL A 12 24.95 6.35 -14.07
CA VAL A 12 24.49 5.87 -12.76
C VAL A 12 23.46 6.84 -12.20
N HIS A 13 22.32 6.31 -11.80
CA HIS A 13 21.26 7.07 -11.12
C HIS A 13 20.75 6.29 -9.90
N PRO A 14 20.10 6.93 -8.93
CA PRO A 14 19.38 6.23 -7.87
C PRO A 14 18.37 5.25 -8.46
N GLY A 15 18.07 4.15 -7.73
CA GLY A 15 17.00 3.25 -8.14
C GLY A 15 15.66 3.97 -8.23
N LEU A 16 14.77 3.45 -9.06
CA LEU A 16 13.43 3.99 -9.22
C LEU A 16 12.61 3.77 -7.93
N VAL A 17 11.63 4.63 -7.73
CA VAL A 17 10.64 4.54 -6.64
C VAL A 17 9.30 4.19 -7.25
N ASP A 18 8.72 3.06 -6.84
CA ASP A 18 7.35 2.73 -7.14
C ASP A 18 6.46 3.31 -6.05
N ALA A 19 5.83 4.43 -6.35
CA ALA A 19 5.09 5.21 -5.36
C ALA A 19 3.66 4.71 -5.13
N HIS A 20 3.17 3.75 -5.95
CA HIS A 20 1.85 3.17 -5.81
C HIS A 20 1.83 1.76 -6.42
N VAL A 21 1.75 0.76 -5.56
CA VAL A 21 1.66 -0.64 -5.96
C VAL A 21 0.73 -1.40 -5.01
N HIS A 22 0.19 -2.52 -5.47
CA HIS A 22 -0.56 -3.48 -4.67
C HIS A 22 0.15 -4.81 -4.66
N THR A 23 1.15 -4.96 -3.78
CA THR A 23 2.00 -6.14 -3.73
C THR A 23 1.24 -7.43 -3.42
N GLY A 24 0.15 -7.33 -2.64
CA GLY A 24 -0.72 -8.46 -2.30
C GLY A 24 -1.65 -8.93 -3.43
N MET A 25 -1.66 -8.27 -4.59
CA MET A 25 -2.61 -8.54 -5.69
C MET A 25 -1.94 -9.09 -6.97
N ASP A 26 -0.66 -9.32 -6.97
CA ASP A 26 0.08 -9.72 -8.18
C ASP A 26 -0.33 -11.11 -8.70
N LEU A 27 -0.83 -12.00 -7.83
CA LEU A 27 -1.32 -13.32 -8.23
C LEU A 27 -2.56 -13.29 -9.13
N ILE A 28 -3.32 -12.20 -9.11
CA ILE A 28 -4.50 -12.02 -9.99
C ILE A 28 -4.24 -11.09 -11.16
N ARG A 29 -3.00 -10.68 -11.36
CA ARG A 29 -2.63 -9.82 -12.47
C ARG A 29 -3.02 -10.45 -13.82
N GLY A 30 -3.71 -9.66 -14.64
CA GLY A 30 -4.23 -10.10 -15.93
C GLY A 30 -5.58 -10.83 -15.86
N LEU A 31 -6.11 -11.09 -14.67
CA LEU A 31 -7.47 -11.63 -14.49
C LEU A 31 -8.52 -10.52 -14.32
N VAL A 32 -8.07 -9.32 -13.98
CA VAL A 32 -8.93 -8.17 -13.74
C VAL A 32 -9.06 -7.37 -15.03
N PRO A 33 -10.23 -7.40 -15.70
CA PRO A 33 -10.46 -6.59 -16.89
C PRO A 33 -10.61 -5.10 -16.52
N GLU A 34 -10.48 -4.20 -17.51
CA GLU A 34 -10.58 -2.74 -17.33
C GLU A 34 -12.05 -2.28 -17.17
N SER A 35 -12.77 -2.71 -16.12
CA SER A 35 -14.09 -2.17 -15.82
C SER A 35 -14.37 -2.18 -14.32
N SER A 36 -15.12 -1.21 -13.82
CA SER A 36 -15.48 -1.07 -12.40
C SER A 36 -16.18 -2.29 -11.78
N ALA A 37 -16.92 -3.06 -12.59
CA ALA A 37 -17.54 -4.31 -12.14
C ALA A 37 -16.53 -5.40 -11.71
N ASN A 38 -15.26 -5.23 -11.99
CA ASN A 38 -14.22 -6.23 -11.74
C ASN A 38 -13.72 -6.25 -10.32
N TRP A 39 -13.73 -5.11 -9.66
CA TRP A 39 -13.44 -5.01 -8.25
C TRP A 39 -14.31 -6.00 -7.45
N THR A 40 -15.60 -5.94 -7.64
CA THR A 40 -16.56 -6.80 -6.94
C THR A 40 -16.47 -8.27 -7.35
N ASN A 41 -16.20 -8.55 -8.63
CA ASN A 41 -16.28 -9.91 -9.16
C ASN A 41 -14.98 -10.70 -9.12
N VAL A 42 -13.83 -10.04 -9.08
CA VAL A 42 -12.50 -10.69 -9.10
C VAL A 42 -11.68 -10.32 -7.88
N GLU A 43 -11.46 -9.04 -7.65
CA GLU A 43 -10.55 -8.58 -6.61
C GLU A 43 -11.08 -8.87 -5.21
N THR A 44 -12.31 -8.48 -4.90
CA THR A 44 -12.90 -8.71 -3.58
C THR A 44 -12.95 -10.20 -3.19
N PRO A 45 -13.41 -11.13 -4.04
CA PRO A 45 -13.34 -12.55 -3.74
C PRO A 45 -11.93 -13.07 -3.48
N PHE A 46 -10.95 -12.64 -4.28
CA PHE A 46 -9.54 -12.98 -4.06
C PHE A 46 -9.05 -12.47 -2.71
N LEU A 47 -9.23 -11.19 -2.43
CA LEU A 47 -8.78 -10.55 -1.21
C LEU A 47 -9.38 -11.19 0.06
N ARG A 48 -10.61 -11.70 -0.02
CA ARG A 48 -11.28 -12.41 1.08
C ARG A 48 -10.81 -13.85 1.26
N SER A 49 -10.30 -14.48 0.23
CA SER A 49 -9.92 -15.90 0.23
C SER A 49 -8.42 -16.16 0.40
N ARG A 50 -7.60 -15.11 0.25
CA ARG A 50 -6.13 -15.25 0.31
C ARG A 50 -5.63 -15.64 1.68
N THR A 51 -4.50 -16.31 1.68
CA THR A 51 -3.77 -16.76 2.86
C THR A 51 -2.47 -15.97 3.03
N SER A 52 -1.79 -16.16 4.16
CA SER A 52 -0.43 -15.60 4.36
C SER A 52 0.57 -16.08 3.30
N GLU A 53 0.40 -17.29 2.78
CA GLU A 53 1.26 -17.81 1.70
C GLU A 53 0.96 -17.12 0.37
N ASP A 54 -0.30 -16.84 0.06
CA ASP A 54 -0.68 -16.06 -1.13
C ASP A 54 -0.09 -14.65 -1.07
N ASP A 55 -0.16 -14.00 0.09
CA ASP A 55 0.43 -12.67 0.31
C ASP A 55 1.95 -12.69 0.14
N TYR A 56 2.61 -13.71 0.70
CA TYR A 56 4.05 -13.90 0.53
C TYR A 56 4.44 -14.08 -0.94
N LEU A 57 3.76 -14.99 -1.66
CA LEU A 57 4.06 -15.29 -3.05
C LEU A 57 3.76 -14.10 -3.97
N SER A 58 2.62 -13.44 -3.76
CA SER A 58 2.24 -12.25 -4.51
C SER A 58 3.29 -11.15 -4.37
N THR A 59 3.64 -10.82 -3.13
CA THR A 59 4.66 -9.81 -2.85
C THR A 59 6.03 -10.21 -3.40
N LEU A 60 6.40 -11.49 -3.31
CA LEU A 60 7.68 -11.98 -3.82
C LEU A 60 7.80 -11.75 -5.33
N ILE A 61 6.77 -12.13 -6.09
CA ILE A 61 6.73 -11.96 -7.55
C ILE A 61 6.80 -10.47 -7.90
N CYS A 62 5.96 -9.67 -7.27
CA CYS A 62 5.91 -8.22 -7.47
C CYS A 62 7.29 -7.55 -7.20
N CYS A 63 7.90 -7.89 -6.07
CA CYS A 63 9.23 -7.36 -5.72
C CYS A 63 10.33 -7.79 -6.71
N MET A 64 10.30 -9.02 -7.19
CA MET A 64 11.26 -9.52 -8.20
C MET A 64 11.11 -8.75 -9.52
N GLU A 65 9.90 -8.45 -9.95
CA GLU A 65 9.65 -7.63 -11.13
C GLU A 65 10.13 -6.20 -10.96
N MET A 66 9.81 -5.58 -9.81
CA MET A 66 10.28 -4.23 -9.50
C MET A 66 11.80 -4.12 -9.55
N VAL A 67 12.53 -5.06 -8.92
CA VAL A 67 14.00 -5.08 -8.97
C VAL A 67 14.51 -5.27 -10.40
N SER A 68 13.89 -6.17 -11.16
CA SER A 68 14.28 -6.44 -12.56
C SER A 68 14.12 -5.22 -13.47
N ASN A 69 13.21 -4.30 -13.10
CA ASN A 69 12.95 -3.05 -13.80
C ASN A 69 13.64 -1.83 -13.16
N GLY A 70 14.49 -2.03 -12.16
CA GLY A 70 15.31 -0.98 -11.56
C GLY A 70 14.68 -0.23 -10.40
N SER A 71 13.51 -0.66 -9.90
CA SER A 71 12.93 -0.12 -8.67
C SER A 71 13.66 -0.66 -7.44
N THR A 72 13.92 0.19 -6.46
CA THR A 72 14.63 -0.14 -5.22
C THR A 72 13.82 0.10 -3.96
N ILE A 73 12.69 0.75 -4.11
CA ILE A 73 11.73 1.03 -3.04
C ILE A 73 10.31 1.07 -3.62
N TYR A 74 9.33 0.63 -2.84
CA TYR A 74 7.92 0.74 -3.18
C TYR A 74 7.08 1.28 -2.02
N SER A 75 5.89 1.77 -2.36
CA SER A 75 4.82 2.14 -1.45
C SER A 75 3.56 1.36 -1.81
N ASP A 76 3.10 0.49 -0.91
CA ASP A 76 1.87 -0.27 -1.06
C ASP A 76 0.71 0.50 -0.41
N THR A 77 -0.36 0.69 -1.15
CA THR A 77 -1.53 1.43 -0.71
C THR A 77 -2.51 0.59 0.14
N GLY A 78 -1.98 -0.38 0.89
CA GLY A 78 -2.76 -1.10 1.87
C GLY A 78 -3.24 -2.48 1.41
N SER A 79 -2.59 -3.09 0.44
CA SER A 79 -3.01 -4.39 -0.09
C SER A 79 -2.54 -5.60 0.73
N SER A 80 -1.73 -5.41 1.75
CA SER A 80 -1.25 -6.53 2.57
C SER A 80 -2.38 -7.15 3.41
N TYR A 81 -2.42 -8.47 3.46
CA TYR A 81 -3.24 -9.25 4.38
C TYR A 81 -2.43 -9.71 5.60
N ASP A 82 -1.20 -10.12 5.37
CA ASP A 82 -0.23 -10.50 6.40
C ASP A 82 1.06 -9.70 6.22
N LEU A 83 1.23 -8.68 7.05
CA LEU A 83 2.41 -7.81 7.01
C LEU A 83 3.72 -8.57 7.25
N ASP A 84 3.72 -9.68 8.01
CA ASP A 84 4.92 -10.49 8.21
C ASP A 84 5.30 -11.23 6.94
N ALA A 85 4.32 -11.74 6.21
CA ALA A 85 4.52 -12.39 4.92
C ALA A 85 5.07 -11.39 3.88
N THR A 86 4.45 -10.21 3.79
CA THR A 86 4.89 -9.12 2.91
C THR A 86 6.31 -8.64 3.26
N ALA A 87 6.60 -8.44 4.55
CA ALA A 87 7.92 -8.00 5.00
C ALA A 87 8.99 -9.03 4.66
N ARG A 88 8.75 -10.32 4.91
CA ARG A 88 9.70 -11.41 4.58
C ARG A 88 10.01 -11.47 3.10
N ALA A 89 8.98 -11.37 2.23
CA ALA A 89 9.16 -11.36 0.78
C ALA A 89 9.99 -10.17 0.32
N THR A 90 9.68 -8.98 0.81
CA THR A 90 10.40 -7.73 0.52
C THR A 90 11.88 -7.82 0.93
N GLU A 91 12.14 -8.31 2.13
CA GLU A 91 13.50 -8.44 2.67
C GLU A 91 14.31 -9.50 1.92
N LEU A 92 13.68 -10.61 1.51
CA LEU A 92 14.33 -11.67 0.74
C LEU A 92 14.84 -11.15 -0.60
N VAL A 93 14.03 -10.37 -1.31
CA VAL A 93 14.43 -9.75 -2.59
C VAL A 93 15.45 -8.63 -2.36
N GLY A 94 15.42 -7.96 -1.23
CA GLY A 94 16.35 -6.91 -0.85
C GLY A 94 15.86 -5.50 -1.15
N LEU A 95 14.60 -5.32 -1.49
CA LEU A 95 13.95 -4.02 -1.65
C LEU A 95 13.75 -3.30 -0.31
N ARG A 96 13.50 -2.01 -0.39
CA ARG A 96 12.82 -1.26 0.68
C ARG A 96 11.33 -1.24 0.36
N GLY A 97 10.49 -1.40 1.38
CA GLY A 97 9.04 -1.40 1.20
C GLY A 97 8.32 -0.62 2.28
N MET A 98 7.22 0.00 1.88
CA MET A 98 6.24 0.57 2.78
C MET A 98 4.91 -0.17 2.60
N PRO A 99 4.80 -1.42 3.08
CA PRO A 99 3.55 -2.15 3.06
C PRO A 99 2.58 -1.56 4.08
N GLY A 100 1.32 -1.84 3.89
CA GLY A 100 0.27 -1.51 4.83
C GLY A 100 -0.96 -2.36 4.56
N GLU A 101 -1.77 -2.52 5.57
CA GLU A 101 -3.13 -2.99 5.47
C GLU A 101 -4.01 -1.77 5.63
N PHE A 102 -4.89 -1.50 4.69
CA PHE A 102 -5.74 -0.34 4.80
C PHE A 102 -6.88 -0.55 5.78
N VAL A 103 -7.33 0.53 6.38
CA VAL A 103 -8.48 0.55 7.27
C VAL A 103 -9.62 1.37 6.67
N ALA A 104 -10.85 1.04 7.05
CA ALA A 104 -12.07 1.71 6.60
C ALA A 104 -13.11 1.72 7.71
N ASP A 105 -13.78 2.85 7.92
CA ASP A 105 -14.85 3.02 8.91
C ASP A 105 -16.18 3.47 8.30
N GLN A 106 -16.22 3.67 6.99
CA GLN A 106 -17.43 3.94 6.22
C GLN A 106 -17.67 2.87 5.15
N SER A 107 -18.93 2.65 4.84
CA SER A 107 -19.34 1.72 3.79
C SER A 107 -18.88 2.22 2.41
N GLY A 108 -17.94 1.51 1.84
CA GLY A 108 -17.65 1.51 0.42
C GLY A 108 -17.93 0.12 -0.14
N GLU A 109 -17.43 -0.18 -1.32
CA GLU A 109 -17.62 -1.49 -1.98
C GLU A 109 -16.96 -2.67 -1.23
N ILE A 110 -16.26 -2.40 -0.13
CA ILE A 110 -15.45 -3.37 0.61
C ILE A 110 -16.19 -3.85 1.86
N GLU A 111 -17.37 -4.40 1.66
CA GLU A 111 -18.14 -5.04 2.72
C GLU A 111 -17.30 -6.15 3.40
N GLY A 112 -17.13 -6.03 4.73
CA GLY A 112 -16.36 -6.97 5.54
C GLY A 112 -14.96 -6.49 5.96
N TRP A 113 -14.55 -5.27 5.57
CA TRP A 113 -13.33 -4.59 6.05
C TRP A 113 -13.65 -3.36 6.89
N LEU A 114 -14.93 -3.14 7.15
CA LEU A 114 -15.38 -2.05 8.00
C LEU A 114 -15.09 -2.37 9.46
N ALA A 115 -14.47 -1.43 10.14
CA ALA A 115 -14.25 -1.47 11.58
C ALA A 115 -14.64 -0.12 12.20
N PRO A 116 -15.01 -0.08 13.47
CA PRO A 116 -15.17 1.18 14.19
C PRO A 116 -13.90 2.04 14.14
N LEU A 117 -14.07 3.35 14.22
CA LEU A 117 -12.97 4.33 14.15
C LEU A 117 -11.81 4.00 15.11
N ASP A 118 -12.11 3.64 16.34
CA ASP A 118 -11.12 3.31 17.35
C ASP A 118 -10.33 2.04 17.02
N GLU A 119 -10.98 1.04 16.44
CA GLU A 119 -10.32 -0.19 15.94
C GLU A 119 -9.43 0.12 14.73
N CYS A 120 -9.89 0.96 13.80
CA CYS A 120 -9.07 1.43 12.68
C CYS A 120 -7.79 2.11 13.15
N LEU A 121 -7.90 3.05 14.08
CA LEU A 121 -6.76 3.77 14.63
C LEU A 121 -5.80 2.87 15.42
N GLU A 122 -6.33 1.89 16.15
CA GLU A 122 -5.51 0.92 16.86
C GLU A 122 -4.75 0.01 15.88
N THR A 123 -5.41 -0.45 14.82
CA THR A 123 -4.77 -1.22 13.74
C THR A 123 -3.59 -0.46 13.13
N LEU A 124 -3.79 0.82 12.78
CA LEU A 124 -2.72 1.67 12.23
C LEU A 124 -1.54 1.84 13.21
N LYS A 125 -1.81 1.97 14.50
CA LYS A 125 -0.76 2.06 15.54
C LYS A 125 0.02 0.75 15.68
N ILE A 126 -0.69 -0.38 15.69
CA ILE A 126 -0.07 -1.71 15.79
C ILE A 126 0.85 -1.95 14.59
N GLN A 127 0.38 -1.72 13.37
CA GLN A 127 1.17 -1.87 12.15
C GLN A 127 2.42 -0.99 12.17
N SER A 128 2.26 0.29 12.50
CA SER A 128 3.35 1.26 12.58
C SER A 128 4.39 0.89 13.66
N GLY A 129 3.93 0.34 14.78
CA GLY A 129 4.79 -0.12 15.86
C GLY A 129 5.56 -1.40 15.50
N LYS A 130 4.95 -2.27 14.69
CA LYS A 130 5.54 -3.54 14.29
C LYS A 130 6.72 -3.37 13.32
N TYR A 131 6.63 -2.39 12.40
CA TYR A 131 7.67 -2.10 11.42
C TYR A 131 8.11 -0.64 11.48
N PRO A 132 8.79 -0.23 12.57
CA PRO A 132 9.32 1.12 12.68
C PRO A 132 10.55 1.27 11.78
N PHE A 133 10.77 2.47 11.26
CA PHE A 133 11.98 2.78 10.52
C PHE A 133 13.18 2.90 11.47
N HIS A 134 14.01 1.89 11.50
CA HIS A 134 15.28 1.91 12.21
C HIS A 134 16.39 1.32 11.37
N GLY A 135 17.41 2.15 11.16
CA GLY A 135 18.82 1.93 10.80
C GLY A 135 19.28 0.72 9.98
N GLY A 136 18.56 -0.33 9.86
CA GLY A 136 18.88 -1.53 9.09
C GLY A 136 17.63 -2.22 8.53
N GLY A 137 16.46 -1.80 8.99
CA GLY A 137 15.19 -2.34 8.48
C GLY A 137 14.90 -1.84 7.07
N LYS A 138 14.50 -2.75 6.20
CA LYS A 138 14.10 -2.42 4.83
C LYS A 138 12.61 -2.16 4.71
N VAL A 139 11.84 -2.58 5.71
CA VAL A 139 10.39 -2.46 5.72
C VAL A 139 9.95 -1.43 6.76
N ARG A 140 9.07 -0.54 6.36
CA ARG A 140 8.45 0.47 7.21
C ARG A 140 7.00 0.62 6.81
N CYS A 141 6.05 0.36 7.71
CA CYS A 141 4.64 0.59 7.41
C CYS A 141 4.34 2.08 7.21
N ALA A 142 3.41 2.36 6.30
CA ALA A 142 2.76 3.66 6.17
C ALA A 142 1.45 3.68 6.96
N ILE A 143 0.87 4.86 7.11
CA ILE A 143 -0.52 5.01 7.54
C ILE A 143 -1.39 4.86 6.30
N SER A 144 -2.01 3.69 6.13
CA SER A 144 -2.73 3.33 4.90
C SER A 144 -4.24 3.36 5.12
N LEU A 145 -4.95 4.07 4.25
CA LEU A 145 -6.41 4.14 4.21
C LEU A 145 -6.90 3.64 2.85
N GLY A 146 -8.13 3.14 2.80
CA GLY A 146 -8.72 2.70 1.54
C GLY A 146 -8.88 3.84 0.54
N GLY A 147 -9.56 4.91 0.93
CA GLY A 147 -9.81 6.09 0.11
C GLY A 147 -10.81 7.04 0.77
N MET A 148 -11.15 8.12 0.07
CA MET A 148 -12.14 9.10 0.55
C MET A 148 -13.52 8.49 0.77
N GLU A 149 -13.90 7.49 -0.01
CA GLU A 149 -15.20 6.87 0.08
C GLU A 149 -15.34 5.86 1.23
N THR A 150 -14.21 5.38 1.75
CA THR A 150 -14.15 4.33 2.77
C THR A 150 -13.74 4.85 4.14
N ALA A 151 -13.33 6.10 4.23
CA ALA A 151 -12.86 6.73 5.45
C ALA A 151 -13.74 7.94 5.82
N SER A 152 -14.21 7.98 7.07
CA SER A 152 -14.87 9.17 7.60
C SER A 152 -13.90 10.36 7.69
N ASP A 153 -14.45 11.57 7.71
CA ASP A 153 -13.64 12.77 7.97
C ASP A 153 -12.83 12.64 9.27
N GLN A 154 -13.41 12.01 10.28
CA GLN A 154 -12.74 11.78 11.56
C GLN A 154 -11.56 10.81 11.40
N LEU A 155 -11.73 9.70 10.68
CA LEU A 155 -10.65 8.76 10.42
C LEU A 155 -9.53 9.42 9.61
N LEU A 156 -9.86 10.23 8.61
CA LEU A 156 -8.87 11.00 7.81
C LEU A 156 -8.04 11.94 8.69
N ILE A 157 -8.71 12.72 9.55
CA ILE A 157 -8.06 13.69 10.44
C ILE A 157 -7.16 12.98 11.47
N GLU A 158 -7.69 11.98 12.17
CA GLU A 158 -6.95 11.27 13.21
C GLU A 158 -5.77 10.46 12.63
N SER A 159 -5.96 9.86 11.45
CA SER A 159 -4.88 9.16 10.74
C SER A 159 -3.77 10.10 10.31
N LYS A 160 -4.14 11.31 9.84
CA LYS A 160 -3.14 12.34 9.51
C LYS A 160 -2.36 12.80 10.74
N LEU A 161 -3.05 13.03 11.86
CA LEU A 161 -2.39 13.39 13.12
C LEU A 161 -1.45 12.29 13.60
N LEU A 162 -1.88 11.03 13.49
CA LEU A 162 -1.03 9.87 13.82
C LEU A 162 0.20 9.79 12.91
N ALA A 163 0.01 9.97 11.61
CA ALA A 163 1.11 9.99 10.63
C ALA A 163 2.15 11.06 10.97
N ASP A 164 1.70 12.28 11.28
CA ASP A 164 2.58 13.39 11.66
C ASP A 164 3.31 13.12 12.98
N GLN A 165 2.61 12.58 13.97
CA GLN A 165 3.20 12.22 15.27
C GLN A 165 4.30 11.17 15.13
N LEU A 166 4.11 10.19 14.26
CA LEU A 166 5.05 9.09 14.03
C LEU A 166 6.11 9.41 12.96
N GLY A 167 5.98 10.53 12.26
CA GLY A 167 6.83 10.88 11.13
C GLY A 167 6.72 9.86 9.98
N LEU A 168 5.51 9.36 9.73
CA LEU A 168 5.20 8.38 8.70
C LEU A 168 4.46 9.03 7.53
N PRO A 169 4.59 8.54 6.31
CA PRO A 169 3.71 8.93 5.23
C PRO A 169 2.30 8.39 5.46
N MET A 170 1.30 9.16 5.05
CA MET A 170 -0.07 8.70 4.91
C MET A 170 -0.30 8.40 3.43
N ILE A 171 -0.92 7.27 3.15
CA ILE A 171 -1.15 6.76 1.80
C ILE A 171 -2.61 6.36 1.67
N MET A 172 -3.23 6.71 0.55
CA MET A 172 -4.62 6.35 0.26
C MET A 172 -4.90 6.45 -1.24
N HIS A 173 -5.97 5.81 -1.71
CA HIS A 173 -6.50 6.05 -3.05
C HIS A 173 -7.25 7.37 -3.09
N GLN A 174 -7.17 8.05 -4.24
CA GLN A 174 -7.82 9.33 -4.41
C GLN A 174 -7.98 9.67 -5.89
N SER A 175 -9.12 10.18 -6.27
CA SER A 175 -9.42 10.62 -7.64
C SER A 175 -9.29 9.48 -8.67
N TRP A 176 -9.72 8.28 -8.31
CA TRP A 176 -9.56 7.10 -9.15
C TRP A 176 -10.58 7.06 -10.30
N ASP A 177 -11.74 7.72 -10.13
CA ASP A 177 -12.71 7.93 -11.21
C ASP A 177 -13.44 9.29 -11.12
N GLU A 178 -14.26 9.57 -12.13
CA GLU A 178 -15.02 10.83 -12.21
C GLU A 178 -16.17 10.89 -11.19
N GLU A 179 -16.71 9.75 -10.78
CA GLU A 179 -17.81 9.66 -9.82
C GLU A 179 -17.34 10.00 -8.41
N GLU A 180 -16.20 9.47 -7.98
CA GLU A 180 -15.56 9.83 -6.71
C GLU A 180 -15.25 11.32 -6.65
N VAL A 181 -14.69 11.88 -7.73
CA VAL A 181 -14.37 13.32 -7.80
C VAL A 181 -15.63 14.17 -7.72
N ALA A 182 -16.73 13.80 -8.40
CA ALA A 182 -17.98 14.52 -8.37
C ALA A 182 -18.65 14.45 -6.99
N LYS A 183 -18.64 13.28 -6.37
CA LYS A 183 -19.15 13.06 -5.01
C LYS A 183 -18.39 13.92 -3.99
N THR A 184 -17.05 13.82 -3.98
CA THR A 184 -16.21 14.58 -3.06
C THR A 184 -16.41 16.09 -3.23
N LEU A 185 -16.51 16.57 -4.48
CA LEU A 185 -16.81 17.98 -4.74
C LEU A 185 -18.17 18.40 -4.18
N THR A 186 -19.16 17.51 -4.25
CA THR A 186 -20.51 17.79 -3.73
C THR A 186 -20.53 17.80 -2.20
N GLU A 187 -19.87 16.87 -1.56
CA GLU A 187 -19.86 16.68 -0.10
C GLU A 187 -18.96 17.69 0.62
N HIS A 188 -17.79 17.99 0.06
CA HIS A 188 -16.76 18.81 0.71
C HIS A 188 -16.53 20.17 0.03
N GLY A 189 -17.16 20.44 -1.10
CA GLY A 189 -16.98 21.69 -1.86
C GLY A 189 -15.60 21.86 -2.50
N LYS A 190 -14.79 20.82 -2.50
CA LYS A 190 -13.43 20.77 -3.06
C LYS A 190 -13.21 19.42 -3.73
N ARG A 191 -12.28 19.41 -4.69
CA ARG A 191 -11.80 18.14 -5.25
C ARG A 191 -10.95 17.39 -4.21
N PRO A 192 -10.89 16.07 -4.32
CA PRO A 192 -9.98 15.27 -3.53
C PRO A 192 -8.54 15.73 -3.62
#